data_7e5b5879c2fd55845ca96dfa4798ce3e
#
_entry.id   7e5b5879c2fd55845ca96dfa4798ce3e
#
_cell.length_a   1.000
_cell.length_b   1.000
_cell.length_c   1.000
_cell.angle_alpha   90.00
_cell.angle_beta   90.00
_cell.angle_gamma   90.00
#
_symmetry.space_group_name_H-M   'P 1'
#
loop_
_entity.id
_entity.type
_entity.pdbx_description
1 polymer ?
#
loop_
_entity_poly.entity_id
_entity_poly.type
_entity_poly.pdbx_seq_one_letter_code
_entity_poly.pdbx_strand_id
1 'polypeptide(L)'
;MRAELAHVDCWIFDLDNTLYPAKADLFALIDVKMGEFIQGLLGCDPEVAKATQKRYFMEHGTTLSGLMHHHGIEPRAFLDYVHDISMDRLEVDEALNAYITALPGRRLIFTNGDAAYAGRVLDKLGLSGAFELIHDIHACQYVPK
;
A
#
# COMPACT_ATOMS: atom_id res chain seq x y z
N MET A 1 -16.01 -19.59 12.77
CA MET A 1 -16.04 -19.41 11.28
C MET A 1 -17.36 -19.96 10.75
N ARG A 2 -17.93 -19.30 9.75
CA ARG A 2 -19.14 -19.82 9.10
C ARG A 2 -18.81 -21.12 8.37
N ALA A 3 -19.73 -22.10 8.43
CA ALA A 3 -19.53 -23.41 7.78
C ALA A 3 -19.19 -23.30 6.29
N GLU A 4 -19.68 -22.26 5.62
CA GLU A 4 -19.43 -21.96 4.20
C GLU A 4 -17.95 -21.72 3.86
N LEU A 5 -17.14 -21.28 4.82
CA LEU A 5 -15.72 -21.01 4.65
C LEU A 5 -14.81 -22.07 5.28
N ALA A 6 -15.38 -23.16 5.78
CA ALA A 6 -14.62 -24.22 6.46
C ALA A 6 -13.60 -24.94 5.55
N HIS A 7 -13.78 -24.83 4.22
CA HIS A 7 -12.87 -25.42 3.22
C HIS A 7 -11.73 -24.48 2.82
N VAL A 8 -11.73 -23.20 3.31
CA VAL A 8 -10.72 -22.23 2.94
C VAL A 8 -9.49 -22.43 3.83
N ASP A 9 -8.36 -22.63 3.19
CA ASP A 9 -7.06 -22.84 3.83
C ASP A 9 -6.00 -21.79 3.46
N CYS A 10 -6.38 -20.79 2.66
CA CYS A 10 -5.52 -19.67 2.27
C CYS A 10 -6.33 -18.38 2.20
N TRP A 11 -5.84 -17.35 2.89
CA TRP A 11 -6.47 -16.04 2.99
C TRP A 11 -5.53 -14.99 2.43
N ILE A 12 -6.00 -14.24 1.45
CA ILE A 12 -5.25 -13.15 0.83
C ILE A 12 -5.90 -11.84 1.22
N PHE A 13 -5.13 -10.97 1.85
CA PHE A 13 -5.59 -9.67 2.33
C PHE A 13 -4.96 -8.55 1.52
N ASP A 14 -5.75 -7.55 1.19
CA ASP A 14 -5.26 -6.22 0.88
C ASP A 14 -4.74 -5.56 2.17
N LEU A 15 -3.88 -4.57 2.06
CA LEU A 15 -3.30 -3.87 3.21
C LEU A 15 -4.01 -2.55 3.45
N ASP A 16 -3.81 -1.60 2.52
CA ASP A 16 -4.21 -0.21 2.69
C ASP A 16 -5.73 -0.06 2.66
N ASN A 17 -6.27 0.66 3.65
CA ASN A 17 -7.70 0.87 3.85
C ASN A 17 -8.51 -0.44 4.01
N THR A 18 -7.83 -1.55 4.31
CA THR A 18 -8.42 -2.86 4.55
C THR A 18 -8.06 -3.36 5.95
N LEU A 19 -6.78 -3.45 6.29
CA LEU A 19 -6.32 -3.84 7.64
C LEU A 19 -6.34 -2.69 8.64
N TYR A 20 -6.53 -1.49 8.19
CA TYR A 20 -6.85 -0.30 8.97
C TYR A 20 -7.95 0.49 8.24
N PRO A 21 -8.77 1.27 8.97
CA PRO A 21 -9.88 1.98 8.36
C PRO A 21 -9.41 3.17 7.51
N ALA A 22 -10.13 3.44 6.42
CA ALA A 22 -9.86 4.58 5.53
C ALA A 22 -9.83 5.93 6.26
N LYS A 23 -10.55 6.06 7.38
CA LYS A 23 -10.56 7.27 8.23
C LYS A 23 -9.19 7.61 8.83
N ALA A 24 -8.26 6.66 8.92
CA ALA A 24 -6.88 6.93 9.32
C ALA A 24 -6.20 7.87 8.34
N ASP A 25 -6.66 7.90 7.09
CA ASP A 25 -6.25 8.82 6.04
C ASP A 25 -4.74 8.84 5.81
N LEU A 26 -4.15 7.64 5.81
CA LEU A 26 -2.72 7.49 5.58
C LEU A 26 -2.34 7.91 4.15
N PHE A 27 -3.26 7.71 3.21
CA PHE A 27 -3.08 8.12 1.82
C PHE A 27 -2.93 9.63 1.64
N ALA A 28 -3.51 10.47 2.52
CA ALA A 28 -3.29 11.92 2.45
C ALA A 28 -1.79 12.28 2.61
N LEU A 29 -1.08 11.54 3.47
CA LEU A 29 0.38 11.73 3.64
C LEU A 29 1.14 11.25 2.40
N ILE A 30 0.75 10.12 1.84
CA ILE A 30 1.34 9.58 0.61
C ILE A 30 1.08 10.52 -0.57
N ASP A 31 -0.14 11.04 -0.70
CA ASP A 31 -0.50 11.99 -1.77
C ASP A 31 0.34 13.26 -1.74
N VAL A 32 0.62 13.80 -0.55
CA VAL A 32 1.52 14.96 -0.40
C VAL A 32 2.91 14.59 -0.93
N LYS A 33 3.44 13.45 -0.53
CA LYS A 33 4.76 12.98 -0.98
C LYS A 33 4.82 12.72 -2.48
N MET A 34 3.76 12.15 -3.05
CA MET A 34 3.64 11.97 -4.51
C MET A 34 3.68 13.30 -5.24
N GLY A 35 2.92 14.29 -4.76
CA GLY A 35 2.92 15.65 -5.32
C GLY A 35 4.30 16.30 -5.26
N GLU A 36 5.00 16.20 -4.13
CA GLU A 36 6.36 16.71 -3.96
C GLU A 36 7.35 16.03 -4.93
N PHE A 37 7.26 14.71 -5.06
CA PHE A 37 8.11 13.96 -5.98
C PHE A 37 7.91 14.41 -7.43
N ILE A 38 6.65 14.56 -7.87
CA ILE A 38 6.31 14.98 -9.23
C ILE A 38 6.77 16.43 -9.48
N GLN A 39 6.59 17.34 -8.51
CA GLN A 39 7.09 18.70 -8.60
C GLN A 39 8.61 18.74 -8.83
N GLY A 40 9.36 17.96 -8.06
CA GLY A 40 10.80 17.84 -8.22
C GLY A 40 11.21 17.24 -9.57
N LEU A 41 10.49 16.24 -10.03
CA LEU A 41 10.76 15.55 -11.30
C LEU A 41 10.49 16.44 -12.53
N LEU A 42 9.36 17.15 -12.52
CA LEU A 42 8.87 17.90 -13.67
C LEU A 42 9.19 19.40 -13.60
N GLY A 43 9.62 19.91 -12.46
CA GLY A 43 9.81 21.35 -12.25
C GLY A 43 8.51 22.14 -12.37
N CYS A 44 7.39 21.56 -11.94
CA CYS A 44 6.05 22.13 -12.06
C CYS A 44 5.48 22.61 -10.71
N ASP A 45 4.39 23.37 -10.77
CA ASP A 45 3.68 23.79 -9.57
C ASP A 45 2.82 22.65 -8.96
N PRO A 46 2.33 22.80 -7.70
CA PRO A 46 1.54 21.77 -7.04
C PRO A 46 0.26 21.36 -7.75
N GLU A 47 -0.40 22.29 -8.45
CA GLU A 47 -1.67 21.99 -9.16
C GLU A 47 -1.41 21.10 -10.38
N VAL A 48 -0.36 21.39 -11.14
CA VAL A 48 0.06 20.57 -12.27
C VAL A 48 0.51 19.19 -11.80
N ALA A 49 1.26 19.12 -10.70
CA ALA A 49 1.68 17.85 -10.10
C ALA A 49 0.49 16.99 -9.71
N LYS A 50 -0.51 17.57 -9.04
CA LYS A 50 -1.73 16.87 -8.62
C LYS A 50 -2.55 16.38 -9.81
N ALA A 51 -2.71 17.21 -10.85
CA ALA A 51 -3.40 16.82 -12.07
C ALA A 51 -2.69 15.65 -12.78
N THR A 52 -1.36 15.71 -12.86
CA THR A 52 -0.52 14.65 -13.42
C THR A 52 -0.64 13.35 -12.63
N GLN A 53 -0.57 13.41 -11.32
CA GLN A 53 -0.75 12.27 -10.41
C GLN A 53 -2.08 11.56 -10.67
N LYS A 54 -3.19 12.32 -10.69
CA LYS A 54 -4.53 11.77 -10.93
C LYS A 54 -4.65 11.16 -12.33
N ARG A 55 -4.14 11.84 -13.34
CA ARG A 55 -4.17 11.36 -14.73
C ARG A 55 -3.44 10.02 -14.85
N TYR A 56 -2.24 9.91 -14.29
CA TYR A 56 -1.46 8.68 -14.37
C TYR A 56 -2.12 7.53 -13.61
N PHE A 57 -2.70 7.81 -12.47
CA PHE A 57 -3.49 6.83 -11.74
C PHE A 57 -4.66 6.28 -12.58
N MET A 58 -5.40 7.17 -13.24
CA MET A 58 -6.55 6.78 -14.07
C MET A 58 -6.14 6.03 -15.34
N GLU A 59 -5.05 6.44 -15.97
CA GLU A 59 -4.60 5.86 -17.25
C GLU A 59 -3.82 4.56 -17.08
N HIS A 60 -3.11 4.39 -15.97
CA HIS A 60 -2.14 3.31 -15.77
C HIS A 60 -2.40 2.44 -14.54
N GLY A 61 -3.46 2.70 -13.78
CA GLY A 61 -3.82 1.95 -12.57
C GLY A 61 -3.11 2.42 -11.30
N THR A 62 -1.88 2.92 -11.38
CA THR A 62 -1.16 3.61 -10.31
C THR A 62 -0.38 4.80 -10.85
N THR A 63 -0.15 5.80 -9.98
CA THR A 63 0.72 6.93 -10.31
C THR A 63 2.12 6.47 -10.69
N LEU A 64 2.66 5.48 -9.96
CA LEU A 64 3.98 4.90 -10.24
C LEU A 64 4.07 4.33 -11.66
N SER A 65 3.08 3.54 -12.08
CA SER A 65 3.05 2.98 -13.43
C SER A 65 3.08 4.07 -14.50
N GLY A 66 2.32 5.15 -14.29
CA GLY A 66 2.34 6.31 -15.20
C GLY A 66 3.69 7.01 -15.24
N LEU A 67 4.30 7.23 -14.08
CA LEU A 67 5.63 7.86 -14.00
C LEU A 67 6.72 7.01 -14.68
N MET A 68 6.67 5.69 -14.50
CA MET A 68 7.59 4.77 -15.17
C MET A 68 7.39 4.81 -16.69
N HIS A 69 6.14 4.78 -17.15
CA HIS A 69 5.80 4.78 -18.57
C HIS A 69 6.22 6.07 -19.28
N HIS A 70 5.89 7.22 -18.68
CA HIS A 70 6.10 8.53 -19.32
C HIS A 70 7.49 9.13 -19.07
N HIS A 71 8.13 8.80 -17.95
CA HIS A 71 9.37 9.46 -17.51
C HIS A 71 10.52 8.50 -17.24
N GLY A 72 10.28 7.19 -17.29
CA GLY A 72 11.32 6.18 -17.08
C GLY A 72 11.99 6.26 -15.71
N ILE A 73 11.25 6.67 -14.66
CA ILE A 73 11.81 6.79 -13.32
C ILE A 73 12.21 5.43 -12.75
N GLU A 74 13.16 5.44 -11.82
CA GLU A 74 13.48 4.28 -11.01
C GLU A 74 12.39 4.07 -9.94
N PRO A 75 11.63 2.95 -9.98
CA PRO A 75 10.49 2.76 -9.09
C PRO A 75 10.87 2.74 -7.61
N ARG A 76 12.05 2.23 -7.28
CA ARG A 76 12.54 2.19 -5.89
C ARG A 76 12.66 3.58 -5.29
N ALA A 77 13.21 4.53 -6.06
CA ALA A 77 13.37 5.91 -5.61
C ALA A 77 12.02 6.57 -5.29
N PHE A 78 11.01 6.32 -6.12
CA PHE A 78 9.64 6.81 -5.88
C PHE A 78 9.03 6.18 -4.63
N LEU A 79 9.08 4.86 -4.51
CA LEU A 79 8.48 4.13 -3.39
C LEU A 79 9.11 4.52 -2.05
N ASP A 80 10.43 4.63 -1.99
CA ASP A 80 11.13 5.06 -0.78
C ASP A 80 10.74 6.48 -0.37
N TYR A 81 10.58 7.38 -1.34
CA TYR A 81 10.18 8.76 -1.07
C TYR A 81 8.75 8.88 -0.56
N VAL A 82 7.78 8.28 -1.26
CA VAL A 82 6.36 8.43 -0.93
C VAL A 82 5.95 7.69 0.34
N HIS A 83 6.68 6.65 0.71
CA HIS A 83 6.43 5.87 1.92
C HIS A 83 7.20 6.36 3.15
N ASP A 84 8.02 7.40 3.01
CA ASP A 84 8.66 8.10 4.15
C ASP A 84 7.66 9.00 4.85
N ILE A 85 6.73 8.38 5.55
CA ILE A 85 5.61 9.02 6.27
C ILE A 85 5.51 8.47 7.69
N SER A 86 4.88 9.26 8.58
CA SER A 86 4.56 8.80 9.94
C SER A 86 3.45 7.74 9.93
N MET A 87 3.57 6.76 10.81
CA MET A 87 2.54 5.75 11.07
C MET A 87 1.63 6.11 12.26
N ASP A 88 1.75 7.32 12.81
CA ASP A 88 1.05 7.71 14.05
C ASP A 88 -0.47 7.71 13.95
N ARG A 89 -1.00 7.80 12.73
CA ARG A 89 -2.44 7.73 12.46
C ARG A 89 -3.03 6.32 12.59
N LEU A 90 -2.17 5.30 12.63
CA LEU A 90 -2.59 3.91 12.74
C LEU A 90 -2.75 3.51 14.21
N GLU A 91 -3.83 2.83 14.50
CA GLU A 91 -4.14 2.30 15.84
C GLU A 91 -4.30 0.78 15.77
N VAL A 92 -3.92 0.11 16.85
CA VAL A 92 -4.10 -1.34 16.99
C VAL A 92 -5.60 -1.64 17.22
N ASP A 93 -6.14 -2.54 16.42
CA ASP A 93 -7.46 -3.14 16.65
C ASP A 93 -7.26 -4.59 17.14
N GLU A 94 -7.24 -4.77 18.45
CA GLU A 94 -6.99 -6.08 19.06
C GLU A 94 -8.04 -7.12 18.68
N ALA A 95 -9.30 -6.71 18.49
CA ALA A 95 -10.36 -7.63 18.09
C ALA A 95 -10.14 -8.11 16.65
N LEU A 96 -9.83 -7.22 15.72
CA LEU A 96 -9.50 -7.58 14.34
C LEU A 96 -8.25 -8.47 14.30
N ASN A 97 -7.20 -8.11 15.05
CA ASN A 97 -5.97 -8.90 15.11
C ASN A 97 -6.24 -10.33 15.62
N ALA A 98 -7.06 -10.47 16.64
CA ALA A 98 -7.46 -11.77 17.16
C ALA A 98 -8.22 -12.61 16.11
N TYR A 99 -9.13 -12.00 15.36
CA TYR A 99 -9.85 -12.69 14.28
C TYR A 99 -8.92 -13.13 13.15
N ILE A 100 -7.99 -12.26 12.72
CA ILE A 100 -7.04 -12.58 11.65
C ILE A 100 -6.13 -13.73 12.07
N THR A 101 -5.58 -13.66 13.28
CA THR A 101 -4.64 -14.70 13.76
C THR A 101 -5.32 -16.04 14.03
N ALA A 102 -6.63 -16.05 14.30
CA ALA A 102 -7.42 -17.27 14.50
C ALA A 102 -7.84 -17.94 13.18
N LEU A 103 -7.68 -17.29 12.03
CA LEU A 103 -8.01 -17.91 10.73
C LEU A 103 -7.12 -19.14 10.49
N PRO A 104 -7.73 -20.28 10.09
CA PRO A 104 -6.96 -21.48 9.79
C PRO A 104 -6.19 -21.34 8.48
N GLY A 105 -5.06 -22.02 8.37
CA GLY A 105 -4.27 -22.08 7.15
C GLY A 105 -3.37 -20.88 6.94
N ARG A 106 -3.08 -20.59 5.69
CA ARG A 106 -2.11 -19.57 5.25
C ARG A 106 -2.73 -18.18 5.21
N ARG A 107 -1.97 -17.18 5.59
CA ARG A 107 -2.37 -15.77 5.51
C ARG A 107 -1.31 -14.99 4.75
N LEU A 108 -1.72 -14.32 3.69
CA LEU A 108 -0.87 -13.59 2.77
C LEU A 108 -1.35 -12.15 2.62
N ILE A 109 -0.43 -11.23 2.38
CA ILE A 109 -0.74 -9.86 1.95
C ILE A 109 -0.51 -9.75 0.45
N PHE A 110 -1.43 -9.10 -0.26
CA PHE A 110 -1.28 -8.71 -1.65
C PHE A 110 -1.55 -7.21 -1.77
N THR A 111 -0.51 -6.42 -2.05
CA THR A 111 -0.56 -4.95 -2.00
C THR A 111 0.13 -4.30 -3.20
N ASN A 112 -0.36 -3.11 -3.59
CA ASN A 112 0.33 -2.22 -4.53
C ASN A 112 1.45 -1.40 -3.87
N GLY A 113 1.57 -1.45 -2.53
CA GLY A 113 2.72 -0.92 -1.82
C GLY A 113 3.93 -1.84 -1.90
N ASP A 114 5.04 -1.44 -1.31
CA ASP A 114 6.22 -2.31 -1.17
C ASP A 114 6.26 -3.04 0.18
N ALA A 115 7.09 -4.08 0.26
CA ALA A 115 7.19 -4.92 1.45
C ALA A 115 7.72 -4.15 2.67
N ALA A 116 8.64 -3.21 2.50
CA ALA A 116 9.18 -2.40 3.60
C ALA A 116 8.10 -1.51 4.21
N TYR A 117 7.32 -0.84 3.38
CA TYR A 117 6.16 -0.06 3.82
C TYR A 117 5.11 -0.94 4.50
N ALA A 118 4.74 -2.06 3.87
CA ALA A 118 3.79 -3.00 4.44
C ALA A 118 4.24 -3.52 5.82
N GLY A 119 5.51 -3.83 5.98
CA GLY A 119 6.09 -4.24 7.27
C GLY A 119 5.91 -3.18 8.35
N ARG A 120 6.16 -1.91 8.04
CA ARG A 120 5.96 -0.80 8.98
C ARG A 120 4.49 -0.62 9.38
N VAL A 121 3.58 -0.76 8.42
CA VAL A 121 2.13 -0.73 8.69
C VAL A 121 1.73 -1.89 9.62
N LEU A 122 2.15 -3.11 9.30
CA LEU A 122 1.84 -4.29 10.10
C LEU A 122 2.43 -4.20 11.51
N ASP A 123 3.66 -3.69 11.67
CA ASP A 123 4.27 -3.46 12.97
C ASP A 123 3.43 -2.50 13.82
N LYS A 124 3.01 -1.39 13.24
CA LYS A 124 2.18 -0.39 13.93
C LYS A 124 0.80 -0.93 14.30
N LEU A 125 0.23 -1.79 13.47
CA LEU A 125 -1.08 -2.44 13.73
C LEU A 125 -1.00 -3.61 14.73
N GLY A 126 0.19 -4.02 15.14
CA GLY A 126 0.37 -5.18 16.00
C GLY A 126 0.17 -6.52 15.29
N LEU A 127 0.39 -6.55 13.97
CA LEU A 127 0.21 -7.72 13.11
C LEU A 127 1.53 -8.28 12.56
N SER A 128 2.67 -7.89 13.11
CA SER A 128 3.97 -8.46 12.77
C SER A 128 3.95 -9.97 12.96
N GLY A 129 4.38 -10.70 11.92
CA GLY A 129 4.39 -12.16 11.94
C GLY A 129 3.02 -12.83 11.76
N ALA A 130 1.93 -12.10 11.60
CA ALA A 130 0.60 -12.64 11.34
C ALA A 130 0.44 -13.20 9.91
N PHE A 131 1.29 -12.76 9.00
CA PHE A 131 1.25 -13.13 7.57
C PHE A 131 2.52 -13.86 7.17
N GLU A 132 2.37 -14.91 6.39
CA GLU A 132 3.46 -15.76 5.90
C GLU A 132 4.26 -15.07 4.78
N LEU A 133 3.57 -14.29 3.95
CA LEU A 133 4.14 -13.65 2.76
C LEU A 133 3.48 -12.30 2.51
N ILE A 134 4.29 -11.33 2.11
CA ILE A 134 3.84 -10.07 1.53
C ILE A 134 4.19 -10.11 0.04
N HIS A 135 3.16 -10.22 -0.81
CA HIS A 135 3.30 -10.12 -2.25
C HIS A 135 3.07 -8.66 -2.64
N ASP A 136 4.16 -7.95 -2.88
CA ASP A 136 4.18 -6.51 -3.07
C ASP A 136 4.27 -6.11 -4.55
N ILE A 137 4.28 -4.79 -4.80
CA ILE A 137 4.39 -4.26 -6.16
C ILE A 137 5.71 -4.65 -6.85
N HIS A 138 6.79 -4.83 -6.08
CA HIS A 138 8.07 -5.28 -6.59
C HIS A 138 7.99 -6.74 -7.08
N ALA A 139 7.33 -7.62 -6.32
CA ALA A 139 7.09 -9.01 -6.72
C ALA A 139 6.23 -9.11 -7.99
N CYS A 140 5.35 -8.12 -8.22
CA CYS A 140 4.53 -7.99 -9.44
C CYS A 140 5.26 -7.28 -10.58
N GLN A 141 6.57 -7.03 -10.49
CA GLN A 141 7.35 -6.27 -11.48
C GLN A 141 6.75 -4.89 -11.78
N TYR A 142 6.22 -4.24 -10.73
CA TYR A 142 5.56 -2.92 -10.76
C TYR A 142 4.29 -2.85 -11.61
N VAL A 143 3.71 -3.99 -11.96
CA VAL A 143 2.37 -4.07 -12.57
C VAL A 143 1.32 -4.03 -11.46
N PRO A 144 0.38 -3.05 -11.47
CA PRO A 144 -0.67 -2.96 -10.46
C PRO A 144 -1.58 -4.19 -10.46
N LYS A 145 -2.12 -4.52 -9.28
CA LYS A 145 -3.13 -5.57 -9.14
C LYS A 145 -4.50 -5.10 -9.64
#